data_b78188dc2cf2ed344242e2f80fdc156e
#
_entry.id   b78188dc2cf2ed344242e2f80fdc156e
#
_cell.length_a   1.000
_cell.length_b   1.000
_cell.length_c   1.000
_cell.angle_alpha   90.00
_cell.angle_beta   90.00
_cell.angle_gamma   90.00
#
_symmetry.space_group_name_H-M   'P 1'
#
loop_
_entity.id
_entity.type
_entity.pdbx_description
1 polymer ?
#
loop_
_entity_poly.entity_id
_entity_poly.type
_entity_poly.pdbx_seq_one_letter_code
_entity_poly.pdbx_strand_id
1 'polypeptide(L)'
;MISESVVDLSRFQFAMTAMYHFLFVPLTLGLAFILAIMETTYVISGKEIYKDMTKFWGKLFGINFALGVTTGLTMEFQFGTNWAYYSHYVGDIFGAPLAIEGLMAFFLESTFIGLFFFGWDRLSKVQHLGVTWLVALGSNMSALWILVANGWMQNPVGAAFNFETMRMELFDFSALIFNPVAQVKFVHTVSAGYVTGAIFVLAISSYYLLKKRDLPSARRSFAIAAIFGLASTLSVILLGDESGYELGDVQKTKLAAIEAEWDTHPAPAPFTLFGVPNHEEMRTDYAVKIPYALGLIATRSTTKEVTGLKDLMQQHEVRIRNGMLAYAELEKLRAGDRSPELLASFEKNQKDLGYGLLLKKYAPNVVDASEQNIQAAVKDTVPNVTALFFSFRAMVASGFLMLLLFILATWAVAKRNAENKPWLLKYALFALPLPWIAAQTGWYVAEGGRQPWSIGEILPTHLSASSLSTGDVWGSILALAAFYTVLLIIEMYLMIKFARLGPSSLHTGKYHFEKQEPKAAVNGEALS
;
A
#
# COMPACT_ATOMS: atom_id res chain seq x y z
N MET A 1 31.29 1.88 -8.86
CA MET A 1 30.05 2.44 -8.27
C MET A 1 28.98 2.43 -9.34
N ILE A 2 27.74 2.10 -8.98
CA ILE A 2 26.58 2.20 -9.89
C ILE A 2 26.35 3.69 -10.16
N SER A 3 26.03 4.06 -11.41
CA SER A 3 25.80 5.46 -11.73
C SER A 3 24.50 5.95 -11.05
N GLU A 4 24.49 7.18 -10.56
CA GLU A 4 23.32 7.80 -9.91
C GLU A 4 22.09 7.76 -10.83
N SER A 5 22.28 7.99 -12.13
CA SER A 5 21.21 7.91 -13.12
C SER A 5 20.55 6.53 -13.22
N VAL A 6 21.30 5.43 -13.08
CA VAL A 6 20.74 4.06 -13.04
C VAL A 6 19.92 3.85 -11.78
N VAL A 7 20.39 4.34 -10.63
CA VAL A 7 19.66 4.25 -9.37
C VAL A 7 18.34 5.02 -9.46
N ASP A 8 18.35 6.25 -9.94
CA ASP A 8 17.17 7.09 -10.04
C ASP A 8 16.14 6.55 -11.05
N LEU A 9 16.60 6.05 -12.19
CA LEU A 9 15.73 5.39 -13.16
C LEU A 9 15.13 4.08 -12.60
N SER A 10 15.91 3.28 -11.87
CA SER A 10 15.40 2.06 -11.22
C SER A 10 14.37 2.40 -10.13
N ARG A 11 14.60 3.46 -9.35
CA ARG A 11 13.61 4.00 -8.38
C ARG A 11 12.34 4.45 -9.08
N PHE A 12 12.47 5.22 -10.16
CA PHE A 12 11.32 5.68 -10.95
C PHE A 12 10.54 4.50 -11.53
N GLN A 13 11.22 3.50 -12.12
CA GLN A 13 10.59 2.30 -12.66
C GLN A 13 9.80 1.56 -11.59
N PHE A 14 10.41 1.31 -10.43
CA PHE A 14 9.76 0.60 -9.34
C PHE A 14 8.55 1.38 -8.80
N ALA A 15 8.70 2.70 -8.60
CA ALA A 15 7.60 3.55 -8.17
C ALA A 15 6.45 3.55 -9.18
N MET A 16 6.73 3.68 -10.47
CA MET A 16 5.74 3.63 -11.54
C MET A 16 4.97 2.31 -11.53
N THR A 17 5.67 1.18 -11.45
CA THR A 17 5.03 -0.15 -11.45
C THR A 17 4.27 -0.42 -10.18
N ALA A 18 4.79 -0.03 -9.01
CA ALA A 18 4.11 -0.18 -7.73
C ALA A 18 2.83 0.65 -7.65
N MET A 19 2.89 1.92 -8.04
CA MET A 19 1.72 2.80 -8.07
C MET A 19 0.67 2.31 -9.07
N TYR A 20 1.10 1.78 -10.23
CA TYR A 20 0.19 1.19 -11.20
C TYR A 20 -0.46 -0.09 -10.67
N HIS A 21 0.31 -1.02 -10.12
CA HIS A 21 -0.21 -2.25 -9.47
C HIS A 21 -1.23 -1.90 -8.38
N PHE A 22 -0.98 -0.85 -7.63
CA PHE A 22 -1.86 -0.41 -6.54
C PHE A 22 -3.14 0.31 -7.01
N LEU A 23 -3.39 0.41 -8.32
CA LEU A 23 -4.72 0.70 -8.85
C LEU A 23 -5.68 -0.49 -8.69
N PHE A 24 -5.17 -1.71 -8.74
CA PHE A 24 -5.95 -2.96 -8.76
C PHE A 24 -6.07 -3.61 -7.37
N VAL A 25 -5.01 -3.62 -6.59
CA VAL A 25 -4.95 -4.29 -5.28
C VAL A 25 -6.05 -3.85 -4.33
N PRO A 26 -6.26 -2.54 -4.05
CA PRO A 26 -7.28 -2.10 -3.11
C PRO A 26 -8.69 -2.50 -3.55
N LEU A 27 -8.96 -2.43 -4.85
CA LEU A 27 -10.26 -2.81 -5.39
C LEU A 27 -10.50 -4.32 -5.29
N THR A 28 -9.46 -5.15 -5.54
CA THR A 28 -9.52 -6.61 -5.35
C THR A 28 -9.88 -6.95 -3.91
N LEU A 29 -9.15 -6.41 -2.92
CA LEU A 29 -9.38 -6.66 -1.50
C LEU A 29 -10.82 -6.30 -1.08
N GLY A 30 -11.28 -5.12 -1.47
CA GLY A 30 -12.60 -4.63 -1.09
C GLY A 30 -13.75 -5.37 -1.77
N LEU A 31 -13.64 -5.61 -3.08
CA LEU A 31 -14.69 -6.33 -3.82
C LEU A 31 -14.81 -7.79 -3.36
N ALA A 32 -13.70 -8.49 -3.09
CA ALA A 32 -13.74 -9.87 -2.63
C ALA A 32 -14.57 -10.03 -1.35
N PHE A 33 -14.40 -9.15 -0.36
CA PHE A 33 -15.21 -9.16 0.87
C PHE A 33 -16.67 -8.76 0.62
N ILE A 34 -16.94 -7.77 -0.22
CA ILE A 34 -18.31 -7.38 -0.57
C ILE A 34 -19.03 -8.52 -1.28
N LEU A 35 -18.35 -9.27 -2.16
CA LEU A 35 -18.89 -10.46 -2.81
C LEU A 35 -19.23 -11.54 -1.79
N ALA A 36 -18.33 -11.82 -0.83
CA ALA A 36 -18.57 -12.78 0.23
C ALA A 36 -19.78 -12.40 1.11
N ILE A 37 -19.94 -11.10 1.42
CA ILE A 37 -21.10 -10.58 2.16
C ILE A 37 -22.39 -10.74 1.35
N MET A 38 -22.38 -10.40 0.06
CA MET A 38 -23.54 -10.55 -0.82
C MET A 38 -23.96 -12.02 -0.95
N GLU A 39 -23.02 -12.92 -1.14
CA GLU A 39 -23.28 -14.34 -1.27
C GLU A 39 -23.71 -14.97 0.07
N THR A 40 -23.13 -14.55 1.18
CA THR A 40 -23.61 -14.94 2.52
C THR A 40 -25.09 -14.57 2.68
N THR A 41 -25.45 -13.35 2.25
CA THR A 41 -26.84 -12.89 2.28
C THR A 41 -27.75 -13.74 1.37
N TYR A 42 -27.25 -14.17 0.20
CA TYR A 42 -27.95 -15.12 -0.67
C TYR A 42 -28.22 -16.44 0.02
N VAL A 43 -27.20 -17.05 0.60
CA VAL A 43 -27.32 -18.38 1.26
C VAL A 43 -28.29 -18.35 2.43
N ILE A 44 -28.23 -17.28 3.27
CA ILE A 44 -29.10 -17.14 4.43
C ILE A 44 -30.53 -16.78 4.04
N SER A 45 -30.73 -15.86 3.09
CA SER A 45 -32.07 -15.36 2.74
C SER A 45 -32.80 -16.19 1.66
N GLY A 46 -32.06 -16.96 0.87
CA GLY A 46 -32.57 -17.70 -0.29
C GLY A 46 -33.01 -16.83 -1.46
N LYS A 47 -32.78 -15.52 -1.43
CA LYS A 47 -33.23 -14.57 -2.46
C LYS A 47 -32.26 -14.52 -3.62
N GLU A 48 -32.68 -14.95 -4.82
CA GLU A 48 -31.86 -15.01 -6.04
C GLU A 48 -31.23 -13.65 -6.43
N ILE A 49 -31.84 -12.54 -6.07
CA ILE A 49 -31.29 -11.21 -6.35
C ILE A 49 -29.87 -11.01 -5.80
N TYR A 50 -29.54 -11.62 -4.63
CA TYR A 50 -28.19 -11.52 -4.08
C TYR A 50 -27.18 -12.38 -4.84
N LYS A 51 -27.63 -13.52 -5.41
CA LYS A 51 -26.84 -14.32 -6.34
C LYS A 51 -26.52 -13.53 -7.62
N ASP A 52 -27.51 -12.86 -8.20
CA ASP A 52 -27.33 -12.02 -9.36
C ASP A 52 -26.38 -10.85 -9.07
N MET A 53 -26.51 -10.22 -7.90
CA MET A 53 -25.58 -9.19 -7.44
C MET A 53 -24.14 -9.75 -7.32
N THR A 54 -23.96 -10.92 -6.71
CA THR A 54 -22.64 -11.57 -6.58
C THR A 54 -22.05 -11.86 -7.96
N LYS A 55 -22.84 -12.40 -8.89
CA LYS A 55 -22.39 -12.65 -10.26
C LYS A 55 -22.02 -11.36 -10.99
N PHE A 56 -22.81 -10.30 -10.86
CA PHE A 56 -22.52 -9.02 -11.51
C PHE A 56 -21.24 -8.37 -10.99
N TRP A 57 -21.14 -8.19 -9.68
CA TRP A 57 -19.94 -7.60 -9.07
C TRP A 57 -18.71 -8.51 -9.21
N GLY A 58 -18.93 -9.82 -9.25
CA GLY A 58 -17.91 -10.83 -9.55
C GLY A 58 -17.28 -10.64 -10.93
N LYS A 59 -18.04 -10.22 -11.95
CA LYS A 59 -17.48 -9.88 -13.27
C LYS A 59 -16.47 -8.76 -13.19
N LEU A 60 -16.83 -7.67 -12.50
CA LEU A 60 -15.95 -6.51 -12.33
C LEU A 60 -14.74 -6.86 -11.49
N PHE A 61 -14.94 -7.65 -10.44
CA PHE A 61 -13.86 -8.22 -9.63
C PHE A 61 -12.88 -9.03 -10.48
N GLY A 62 -13.36 -9.94 -11.33
CA GLY A 62 -12.50 -10.80 -12.14
C GLY A 62 -11.64 -10.05 -13.15
N ILE A 63 -12.21 -8.98 -13.77
CA ILE A 63 -11.45 -8.10 -14.67
C ILE A 63 -10.30 -7.44 -13.91
N ASN A 64 -10.60 -6.82 -12.77
CA ASN A 64 -9.61 -6.15 -11.93
C ASN A 64 -8.57 -7.13 -11.35
N PHE A 65 -9.01 -8.30 -10.89
CA PHE A 65 -8.15 -9.33 -10.33
C PHE A 65 -7.08 -9.82 -11.33
N ALA A 66 -7.47 -10.07 -12.59
CA ALA A 66 -6.54 -10.52 -13.62
C ALA A 66 -5.39 -9.53 -13.84
N LEU A 67 -5.70 -8.23 -13.81
CA LEU A 67 -4.67 -7.21 -13.94
C LEU A 67 -3.83 -7.06 -12.66
N GLY A 68 -4.46 -7.17 -11.51
CA GLY A 68 -3.76 -7.18 -10.22
C GLY A 68 -2.67 -8.26 -10.19
N VAL A 69 -3.00 -9.49 -10.54
CA VAL A 69 -2.04 -10.60 -10.61
C VAL A 69 -0.92 -10.33 -11.63
N THR A 70 -1.29 -9.93 -12.85
CA THR A 70 -0.30 -9.68 -13.92
C THR A 70 0.71 -8.60 -13.53
N THR A 71 0.24 -7.52 -12.92
CA THR A 71 1.10 -6.40 -12.51
C THR A 71 1.91 -6.72 -11.25
N GLY A 72 1.40 -7.56 -10.35
CA GLY A 72 2.15 -8.07 -9.20
C GLY A 72 3.36 -8.88 -9.61
N LEU A 73 3.18 -9.85 -10.52
CA LEU A 73 4.29 -10.65 -11.04
C LEU A 73 5.39 -9.81 -11.67
N THR A 74 5.04 -8.76 -12.44
CA THR A 74 6.04 -7.88 -13.03
C THR A 74 6.82 -7.07 -12.00
N MET A 75 6.24 -6.77 -10.84
CA MET A 75 6.95 -6.13 -9.73
C MET A 75 7.95 -7.08 -9.07
N GLU A 76 7.57 -8.33 -8.84
CA GLU A 76 8.46 -9.31 -8.24
C GLU A 76 9.72 -9.55 -9.08
N PHE A 77 9.59 -9.60 -10.41
CA PHE A 77 10.74 -9.72 -11.30
C PHE A 77 11.75 -8.58 -11.14
N GLN A 78 11.33 -7.39 -10.74
CA GLN A 78 12.26 -6.26 -10.55
C GLN A 78 13.23 -6.48 -9.39
N PHE A 79 12.91 -7.31 -8.41
CA PHE A 79 13.87 -7.68 -7.36
C PHE A 79 15.08 -8.44 -7.90
N GLY A 80 14.91 -9.21 -8.97
CA GLY A 80 16.02 -9.87 -9.66
C GLY A 80 16.69 -9.02 -10.73
N THR A 81 15.94 -8.18 -11.43
CA THR A 81 16.46 -7.38 -12.55
C THR A 81 17.05 -6.03 -12.10
N ASN A 82 16.29 -5.20 -11.42
CA ASN A 82 16.69 -3.85 -11.06
C ASN A 82 17.33 -3.72 -9.67
N TRP A 83 17.04 -4.66 -8.75
CA TRP A 83 17.39 -4.60 -7.35
C TRP A 83 18.16 -5.83 -6.86
N ALA A 84 19.07 -6.37 -7.70
CA ALA A 84 19.80 -7.61 -7.42
C ALA A 84 20.66 -7.51 -6.15
N TYR A 85 21.30 -6.37 -5.88
CA TYR A 85 22.11 -6.21 -4.67
C TYR A 85 21.25 -6.17 -3.41
N TYR A 86 20.06 -5.54 -3.47
CA TYR A 86 19.06 -5.64 -2.41
C TYR A 86 18.69 -7.10 -2.15
N SER A 87 18.31 -7.83 -3.21
CA SER A 87 17.89 -9.23 -3.09
C SER A 87 19.01 -10.13 -2.57
N HIS A 88 20.26 -9.87 -2.95
CA HIS A 88 21.40 -10.58 -2.40
C HIS A 88 21.63 -10.28 -0.91
N TYR A 89 21.47 -9.01 -0.51
CA TYR A 89 21.76 -8.57 0.85
C TYR A 89 20.74 -9.06 1.88
N VAL A 90 19.47 -9.24 1.49
CA VAL A 90 18.36 -9.62 2.40
C VAL A 90 17.60 -10.87 1.96
N GLY A 91 18.18 -11.69 1.09
CA GLY A 91 17.50 -12.85 0.48
C GLY A 91 16.86 -13.80 1.49
N ASP A 92 17.52 -14.04 2.61
CA ASP A 92 17.01 -14.93 3.67
C ASP A 92 15.75 -14.37 4.36
N ILE A 93 15.66 -13.04 4.47
CA ILE A 93 14.59 -12.37 5.23
C ILE A 93 13.41 -12.06 4.31
N PHE A 94 13.69 -11.46 3.15
CA PHE A 94 12.68 -11.02 2.21
C PHE A 94 12.08 -12.18 1.41
N GLY A 95 12.90 -13.18 1.10
CA GLY A 95 12.50 -14.33 0.30
C GLY A 95 11.50 -15.26 0.99
N ALA A 96 11.57 -15.42 2.31
CA ALA A 96 10.66 -16.29 3.05
C ALA A 96 9.18 -15.81 2.98
N PRO A 97 8.83 -14.54 3.27
CA PRO A 97 7.47 -14.03 3.08
C PRO A 97 6.98 -14.14 1.63
N LEU A 98 7.81 -13.82 0.63
CA LEU A 98 7.44 -13.92 -0.78
C LEU A 98 7.21 -15.37 -1.22
N ALA A 99 8.04 -16.31 -0.76
CA ALA A 99 7.84 -17.73 -1.05
C ALA A 99 6.54 -18.26 -0.44
N ILE A 100 6.23 -17.89 0.79
CA ILE A 100 4.98 -18.29 1.44
C ILE A 100 3.78 -17.64 0.75
N GLU A 101 3.88 -16.37 0.35
CA GLU A 101 2.86 -15.68 -0.44
C GLU A 101 2.58 -16.44 -1.73
N GLY A 102 3.59 -16.73 -2.53
CA GLY A 102 3.45 -17.45 -3.79
C GLY A 102 2.90 -18.86 -3.61
N LEU A 103 3.42 -19.64 -2.66
CA LEU A 103 3.02 -21.03 -2.45
C LEU A 103 1.64 -21.16 -1.77
N MET A 104 1.27 -20.28 -0.88
CA MET A 104 0.04 -20.39 -0.10
C MET A 104 -1.06 -19.47 -0.61
N ALA A 105 -0.80 -18.17 -0.70
CA ALA A 105 -1.84 -17.21 -1.04
C ALA A 105 -2.18 -17.25 -2.53
N PHE A 106 -1.19 -17.14 -3.42
CA PHE A 106 -1.41 -17.15 -4.87
C PHE A 106 -2.02 -18.46 -5.39
N PHE A 107 -1.55 -19.63 -4.92
CA PHE A 107 -2.16 -20.90 -5.30
C PHE A 107 -3.58 -21.06 -4.76
N LEU A 108 -3.85 -20.55 -3.57
CA LEU A 108 -5.20 -20.53 -3.00
C LEU A 108 -6.12 -19.66 -3.85
N GLU A 109 -5.69 -18.45 -4.18
CA GLU A 109 -6.46 -17.54 -5.03
C GLU A 109 -6.71 -18.13 -6.43
N SER A 110 -5.67 -18.57 -7.13
CA SER A 110 -5.78 -19.09 -8.50
C SER A 110 -6.66 -20.35 -8.58
N THR A 111 -6.64 -21.20 -7.57
CA THR A 111 -7.50 -22.38 -7.50
C THR A 111 -8.97 -22.01 -7.27
N PHE A 112 -9.24 -21.15 -6.28
CA PHE A 112 -10.61 -20.84 -5.89
C PHE A 112 -11.28 -19.79 -6.80
N ILE A 113 -10.53 -18.92 -7.48
CA ILE A 113 -11.10 -18.00 -8.47
C ILE A 113 -11.76 -18.77 -9.63
N GLY A 114 -11.17 -19.87 -10.08
CA GLY A 114 -11.77 -20.74 -11.09
C GLY A 114 -13.07 -21.35 -10.61
N LEU A 115 -13.12 -21.86 -9.37
CA LEU A 115 -14.34 -22.40 -8.77
C LEU A 115 -15.39 -21.31 -8.51
N PHE A 116 -14.99 -20.09 -8.17
CA PHE A 116 -15.91 -18.96 -8.01
C PHE A 116 -16.67 -18.65 -9.32
N PHE A 117 -15.98 -18.64 -10.46
CA PHE A 117 -16.64 -18.35 -11.76
C PHE A 117 -17.39 -19.55 -12.34
N PHE A 118 -16.85 -20.75 -12.21
CA PHE A 118 -17.37 -21.94 -12.91
C PHE A 118 -18.08 -22.94 -11.97
N GLY A 119 -18.17 -22.66 -10.67
CA GLY A 119 -18.72 -23.55 -9.65
C GLY A 119 -20.22 -23.43 -9.42
N TRP A 120 -20.90 -22.40 -9.91
CA TRP A 120 -22.31 -22.09 -9.63
C TRP A 120 -23.28 -23.24 -9.90
N ASP A 121 -23.04 -24.03 -10.94
CA ASP A 121 -23.88 -25.18 -11.32
C ASP A 121 -23.33 -26.53 -10.79
N ARG A 122 -22.15 -26.54 -10.15
CA ARG A 122 -21.44 -27.76 -9.74
C ARG A 122 -21.39 -27.92 -8.22
N LEU A 123 -21.40 -26.81 -7.50
CA LEU A 123 -21.29 -26.78 -6.04
C LEU A 123 -22.64 -26.47 -5.41
N SER A 124 -22.87 -26.98 -4.19
CA SER A 124 -23.98 -26.52 -3.38
C SER A 124 -23.80 -25.05 -2.99
N LYS A 125 -24.90 -24.37 -2.60
CA LYS A 125 -24.86 -22.95 -2.20
C LYS A 125 -23.82 -22.69 -1.09
N VAL A 126 -23.73 -23.58 -0.11
CA VAL A 126 -22.79 -23.46 1.02
C VAL A 126 -21.35 -23.69 0.58
N GLN A 127 -21.11 -24.68 -0.30
CA GLN A 127 -19.77 -24.93 -0.84
C GLN A 127 -19.28 -23.76 -1.68
N HIS A 128 -20.15 -23.19 -2.53
CA HIS A 128 -19.79 -22.02 -3.34
C HIS A 128 -19.51 -20.80 -2.46
N LEU A 129 -20.29 -20.56 -1.43
CA LEU A 129 -20.02 -19.53 -0.43
C LEU A 129 -18.65 -19.74 0.25
N GLY A 130 -18.31 -21.00 0.58
CA GLY A 130 -16.99 -21.34 1.10
C GLY A 130 -15.86 -20.95 0.13
N VAL A 131 -16.04 -21.21 -1.17
CA VAL A 131 -15.11 -20.79 -2.22
C VAL A 131 -14.95 -19.27 -2.26
N THR A 132 -16.03 -18.52 -2.20
CA THR A 132 -16.00 -17.04 -2.23
C THR A 132 -15.28 -16.47 -1.01
N TRP A 133 -15.49 -17.02 0.18
CA TRP A 133 -14.72 -16.65 1.37
C TRP A 133 -13.25 -17.02 1.26
N LEU A 134 -12.89 -18.15 0.66
CA LEU A 134 -11.50 -18.55 0.45
C LEU A 134 -10.79 -17.62 -0.55
N VAL A 135 -11.48 -17.15 -1.59
CA VAL A 135 -10.93 -16.09 -2.48
C VAL A 135 -10.68 -14.82 -1.70
N ALA A 136 -11.63 -14.35 -0.90
CA ALA A 136 -11.49 -13.14 -0.10
C ALA A 136 -10.36 -13.25 0.94
N LEU A 137 -10.24 -14.40 1.61
CA LEU A 137 -9.16 -14.65 2.57
C LEU A 137 -7.80 -14.80 1.88
N GLY A 138 -7.74 -15.45 0.72
CA GLY A 138 -6.52 -15.59 -0.07
C GLY A 138 -5.91 -14.25 -0.43
N SER A 139 -6.72 -13.33 -0.96
CA SER A 139 -6.28 -11.96 -1.29
C SER A 139 -5.73 -11.22 -0.07
N ASN A 140 -6.34 -11.42 1.10
CA ASN A 140 -5.84 -10.81 2.34
C ASN A 140 -4.56 -11.49 2.84
N MET A 141 -4.41 -12.79 2.67
CA MET A 141 -3.18 -13.51 3.02
C MET A 141 -2.01 -13.11 2.13
N SER A 142 -2.26 -12.88 0.81
CA SER A 142 -1.26 -12.31 -0.09
C SER A 142 -0.81 -10.94 0.40
N ALA A 143 -1.75 -10.04 0.70
CA ALA A 143 -1.44 -8.73 1.27
C ALA A 143 -0.66 -8.82 2.60
N LEU A 144 -0.96 -9.79 3.47
CA LEU A 144 -0.24 -9.98 4.73
C LEU A 144 1.24 -10.25 4.49
N TRP A 145 1.57 -11.22 3.65
CA TRP A 145 2.97 -11.62 3.45
C TRP A 145 3.81 -10.53 2.78
N ILE A 146 3.24 -9.84 1.79
CA ILE A 146 3.91 -8.70 1.15
C ILE A 146 4.13 -7.57 2.17
N LEU A 147 3.15 -7.31 3.05
CA LEU A 147 3.26 -6.23 4.04
C LEU A 147 4.14 -6.61 5.24
N VAL A 148 4.29 -7.89 5.56
CA VAL A 148 5.31 -8.37 6.50
C VAL A 148 6.71 -8.05 5.95
N ALA A 149 6.97 -8.37 4.68
CA ALA A 149 8.25 -8.05 4.03
C ALA A 149 8.49 -6.53 3.98
N ASN A 150 7.49 -5.75 3.56
CA ASN A 150 7.59 -4.29 3.50
C ASN A 150 7.70 -3.64 4.88
N GLY A 151 7.01 -4.16 5.89
CA GLY A 151 7.10 -3.69 7.27
C GLY A 151 8.50 -3.91 7.87
N TRP A 152 9.14 -5.04 7.53
CA TRP A 152 10.53 -5.28 7.90
C TRP A 152 11.49 -4.26 7.27
N MET A 153 11.27 -3.86 6.02
CA MET A 153 12.07 -2.80 5.40
C MET A 153 11.96 -1.45 6.13
N GLN A 154 10.85 -1.21 6.83
CA GLN A 154 10.60 0.00 7.61
C GLN A 154 11.14 -0.11 9.05
N ASN A 155 11.07 -1.31 9.63
CA ASN A 155 11.53 -1.63 10.98
C ASN A 155 12.23 -3.00 10.97
N PRO A 156 13.54 -3.06 10.71
CA PRO A 156 14.29 -4.31 10.53
C PRO A 156 14.58 -4.99 11.87
N VAL A 157 13.65 -5.84 12.30
CA VAL A 157 13.76 -6.65 13.53
C VAL A 157 13.98 -8.12 13.22
N GLY A 158 14.53 -8.88 14.18
CA GLY A 158 14.73 -10.32 14.06
C GLY A 158 15.83 -10.74 13.09
N ALA A 159 16.69 -9.81 12.66
CA ALA A 159 17.79 -10.04 11.75
C ALA A 159 19.06 -9.32 12.20
N ALA A 160 20.22 -9.85 11.85
CA ALA A 160 21.52 -9.25 12.15
C ALA A 160 22.44 -9.30 10.93
N PHE A 161 23.35 -8.33 10.85
CA PHE A 161 24.38 -8.31 9.83
C PHE A 161 25.48 -9.32 10.14
N ASN A 162 25.77 -10.20 9.18
CA ASN A 162 26.88 -11.12 9.25
C ASN A 162 28.04 -10.62 8.39
N PHE A 163 29.17 -10.26 9.01
CA PHE A 163 30.35 -9.72 8.33
C PHE A 163 31.12 -10.78 7.52
N GLU A 164 30.89 -12.07 7.75
CA GLU A 164 31.52 -13.13 6.97
C GLU A 164 30.80 -13.37 5.63
N THR A 165 29.46 -13.38 5.65
CA THR A 165 28.63 -13.52 4.47
C THR A 165 28.32 -12.19 3.78
N MET A 166 28.58 -11.07 4.47
CA MET A 166 28.27 -9.70 4.03
C MET A 166 26.78 -9.50 3.73
N ARG A 167 25.90 -10.16 4.49
CA ARG A 167 24.44 -10.13 4.33
C ARG A 167 23.75 -9.96 5.67
N MET A 168 22.50 -9.54 5.61
CA MET A 168 21.58 -9.66 6.72
C MET A 168 21.07 -11.10 6.80
N GLU A 169 21.05 -11.67 7.98
CA GLU A 169 20.60 -13.04 8.25
C GLU A 169 19.48 -13.03 9.27
N LEU A 170 18.46 -13.84 9.01
CA LEU A 170 17.29 -13.96 9.87
C LEU A 170 17.58 -14.94 11.00
N PHE A 171 17.41 -14.49 12.25
CA PHE A 171 17.54 -15.34 13.43
C PHE A 171 16.21 -15.51 14.20
N ASP A 172 15.23 -14.62 13.99
CA ASP A 172 13.92 -14.70 14.63
C ASP A 172 12.78 -14.40 13.64
N PHE A 173 12.24 -15.49 13.09
CA PHE A 173 11.09 -15.41 12.16
C PHE A 173 9.81 -14.91 12.85
N SER A 174 9.67 -15.15 14.16
CA SER A 174 8.51 -14.67 14.92
C SER A 174 8.53 -13.15 15.03
N ALA A 175 9.70 -12.55 15.32
CA ALA A 175 9.86 -11.11 15.35
C ALA A 175 9.55 -10.46 13.98
N LEU A 176 9.88 -11.15 12.87
CA LEU A 176 9.55 -10.68 11.52
C LEU A 176 8.03 -10.62 11.31
N ILE A 177 7.30 -11.70 11.64
CA ILE A 177 5.85 -11.77 11.44
C ILE A 177 5.11 -10.81 12.37
N PHE A 178 5.48 -10.78 13.65
CA PHE A 178 4.82 -9.94 14.67
C PHE A 178 5.44 -8.54 14.79
N ASN A 179 6.18 -8.11 13.78
CA ASN A 179 6.67 -6.74 13.69
C ASN A 179 5.49 -5.74 13.79
N PRO A 180 5.46 -4.86 14.81
CA PRO A 180 4.32 -3.97 15.03
C PRO A 180 4.03 -3.07 13.83
N VAL A 181 5.08 -2.56 13.16
CA VAL A 181 4.93 -1.76 11.93
C VAL A 181 4.25 -2.56 10.81
N ALA A 182 4.62 -3.85 10.64
CA ALA A 182 4.02 -4.72 9.64
C ALA A 182 2.54 -5.00 9.94
N GLN A 183 2.20 -5.28 11.20
CA GLN A 183 0.85 -5.60 11.63
C GLN A 183 -0.11 -4.41 11.45
N VAL A 184 0.27 -3.24 11.94
CA VAL A 184 -0.55 -2.02 11.78
C VAL A 184 -0.70 -1.66 10.30
N LYS A 185 0.38 -1.74 9.53
CA LYS A 185 0.38 -1.48 8.09
C LYS A 185 -0.52 -2.44 7.33
N PHE A 186 -0.51 -3.72 7.68
CA PHE A 186 -1.39 -4.72 7.08
C PHE A 186 -2.86 -4.38 7.28
N VAL A 187 -3.29 -4.19 8.53
CA VAL A 187 -4.71 -3.94 8.81
C VAL A 187 -5.16 -2.59 8.25
N HIS A 188 -4.30 -1.55 8.28
CA HIS A 188 -4.58 -0.25 7.68
C HIS A 188 -4.75 -0.36 6.15
N THR A 189 -3.81 -1.01 5.46
CA THR A 189 -3.83 -1.16 4.00
C THR A 189 -5.02 -1.99 3.52
N VAL A 190 -5.32 -3.10 4.20
CA VAL A 190 -6.49 -3.93 3.88
C VAL A 190 -7.79 -3.18 4.11
N SER A 191 -7.91 -2.44 5.22
CA SER A 191 -9.09 -1.59 5.49
C SER A 191 -9.24 -0.50 4.43
N ALA A 192 -8.15 0.10 3.94
CA ALA A 192 -8.18 1.04 2.82
C ALA A 192 -8.66 0.37 1.52
N GLY A 193 -8.29 -0.88 1.28
CA GLY A 193 -8.84 -1.68 0.20
C GLY A 193 -10.35 -1.88 0.33
N TYR A 194 -10.84 -2.15 1.53
CA TYR A 194 -12.28 -2.29 1.80
C TYR A 194 -13.03 -0.98 1.52
N VAL A 195 -12.47 0.17 1.90
CA VAL A 195 -13.01 1.49 1.56
C VAL A 195 -13.06 1.67 0.04
N THR A 196 -12.02 1.25 -0.69
CA THR A 196 -11.96 1.36 -2.15
C THR A 196 -13.08 0.55 -2.81
N GLY A 197 -13.24 -0.71 -2.43
CA GLY A 197 -14.34 -1.56 -2.91
C GLY A 197 -15.71 -0.99 -2.59
N ALA A 198 -15.88 -0.45 -1.37
CA ALA A 198 -17.13 0.16 -0.94
C ALA A 198 -17.47 1.42 -1.76
N ILE A 199 -16.52 2.34 -1.98
CA ILE A 199 -16.73 3.53 -2.84
C ILE A 199 -17.06 3.11 -4.27
N PHE A 200 -16.36 2.13 -4.82
CA PHE A 200 -16.61 1.64 -6.17
C PHE A 200 -18.05 1.11 -6.32
N VAL A 201 -18.49 0.26 -5.41
CA VAL A 201 -19.86 -0.28 -5.41
C VAL A 201 -20.89 0.82 -5.16
N LEU A 202 -20.62 1.74 -4.23
CA LEU A 202 -21.50 2.85 -3.90
C LEU A 202 -21.70 3.79 -5.10
N ALA A 203 -20.61 4.14 -5.79
CA ALA A 203 -20.62 5.05 -6.94
C ALA A 203 -21.40 4.45 -8.12
N ILE A 204 -21.13 3.19 -8.51
CA ILE A 204 -21.83 2.53 -9.60
C ILE A 204 -23.30 2.31 -9.24
N SER A 205 -23.62 1.92 -8.00
CA SER A 205 -25.00 1.80 -7.54
C SER A 205 -25.73 3.16 -7.59
N SER A 206 -25.04 4.25 -7.23
CA SER A 206 -25.58 5.61 -7.35
C SER A 206 -25.89 5.99 -8.81
N TYR A 207 -25.04 5.58 -9.74
CA TYR A 207 -25.31 5.77 -11.19
C TYR A 207 -26.62 5.09 -11.59
N TYR A 208 -26.88 3.84 -11.15
CA TYR A 208 -28.13 3.16 -11.46
C TYR A 208 -29.35 3.83 -10.81
N LEU A 209 -29.22 4.26 -9.55
CA LEU A 209 -30.28 4.99 -8.83
C LEU A 209 -30.63 6.31 -9.53
N LEU A 210 -29.62 7.07 -9.98
CA LEU A 210 -29.82 8.31 -10.76
C LEU A 210 -30.49 8.05 -12.11
N LYS A 211 -30.13 6.95 -12.78
CA LYS A 211 -30.72 6.55 -14.06
C LYS A 211 -32.03 5.79 -13.91
N LYS A 212 -32.50 5.53 -12.69
CA LYS A 212 -33.73 4.78 -12.36
C LYS A 212 -33.78 3.40 -13.01
N ARG A 213 -32.64 2.69 -13.07
CA ARG A 213 -32.54 1.34 -13.64
C ARG A 213 -31.93 0.37 -12.64
N ASP A 214 -32.22 -0.92 -12.80
CA ASP A 214 -31.75 -2.00 -11.90
C ASP A 214 -31.98 -1.69 -10.39
N LEU A 215 -33.05 -0.96 -10.08
CA LEU A 215 -33.33 -0.40 -8.76
C LEU A 215 -33.26 -1.43 -7.61
N PRO A 216 -33.81 -2.65 -7.75
CA PRO A 216 -33.74 -3.63 -6.65
C PRO A 216 -32.32 -4.02 -6.28
N SER A 217 -31.44 -4.23 -7.24
CA SER A 217 -30.02 -4.55 -7.04
C SER A 217 -29.24 -3.32 -6.60
N ALA A 218 -29.48 -2.17 -7.23
CA ALA A 218 -28.80 -0.91 -6.91
C ALA A 218 -29.03 -0.49 -5.44
N ARG A 219 -30.26 -0.54 -4.93
CA ARG A 219 -30.59 -0.22 -3.54
C ARG A 219 -29.85 -1.11 -2.54
N ARG A 220 -29.79 -2.41 -2.81
CA ARG A 220 -29.12 -3.40 -1.94
C ARG A 220 -27.61 -3.24 -1.98
N SER A 221 -27.04 -3.11 -3.17
CA SER A 221 -25.60 -2.86 -3.34
C SER A 221 -25.18 -1.55 -2.67
N PHE A 222 -25.95 -0.48 -2.84
CA PHE A 222 -25.72 0.81 -2.17
C PHE A 222 -25.74 0.66 -0.64
N ALA A 223 -26.73 -0.07 -0.08
CA ALA A 223 -26.84 -0.27 1.35
C ALA A 223 -25.68 -1.09 1.92
N ILE A 224 -25.29 -2.19 1.26
CA ILE A 224 -24.15 -3.02 1.68
C ILE A 224 -22.88 -2.15 1.64
N ALA A 225 -22.64 -1.45 0.55
CA ALA A 225 -21.46 -0.61 0.37
C ALA A 225 -21.39 0.53 1.38
N ALA A 226 -22.52 1.21 1.69
CA ALA A 226 -22.57 2.29 2.65
C ALA A 226 -22.17 1.82 4.07
N ILE A 227 -22.73 0.71 4.53
CA ILE A 227 -22.49 0.19 5.89
C ILE A 227 -21.08 -0.39 5.99
N PHE A 228 -20.67 -1.22 5.03
CA PHE A 228 -19.34 -1.80 4.98
C PHE A 228 -18.26 -0.72 4.87
N GLY A 229 -18.49 0.28 4.01
CA GLY A 229 -17.58 1.41 3.83
C GLY A 229 -17.44 2.28 5.07
N LEU A 230 -18.53 2.52 5.82
CA LEU A 230 -18.47 3.27 7.08
C LEU A 230 -17.61 2.54 8.11
N ALA A 231 -17.84 1.25 8.32
CA ALA A 231 -17.05 0.44 9.25
C ALA A 231 -15.57 0.41 8.85
N SER A 232 -15.28 0.21 7.57
CA SER A 232 -13.92 0.17 7.03
C SER A 232 -13.20 1.51 7.15
N THR A 233 -13.91 2.63 6.92
CA THR A 233 -13.31 3.98 7.04
C THR A 233 -12.98 4.31 8.48
N LEU A 234 -13.82 3.93 9.44
CA LEU A 234 -13.51 4.07 10.86
C LEU A 234 -12.28 3.23 11.24
N SER A 235 -12.18 2.00 10.73
CA SER A 235 -10.98 1.16 10.92
C SER A 235 -9.72 1.83 10.35
N VAL A 236 -9.78 2.37 9.12
CA VAL A 236 -8.64 3.08 8.49
C VAL A 236 -8.17 4.25 9.34
N ILE A 237 -9.09 5.04 9.90
CA ILE A 237 -8.74 6.21 10.73
C ILE A 237 -8.04 5.77 12.02
N LEU A 238 -8.61 4.79 12.73
CA LEU A 238 -8.03 4.28 13.98
C LEU A 238 -6.62 3.69 13.75
N LEU A 239 -6.46 2.93 12.67
CA LEU A 239 -5.18 2.30 12.35
C LEU A 239 -4.17 3.28 11.72
N GLY A 240 -4.67 4.36 11.10
CA GLY A 240 -3.82 5.47 10.66
C GLY A 240 -3.22 6.23 11.83
N ASP A 241 -3.99 6.45 12.89
CA ASP A 241 -3.52 7.02 14.16
C ASP A 241 -2.45 6.11 14.81
N GLU A 242 -2.70 4.80 14.87
CA GLU A 242 -1.72 3.81 15.37
C GLU A 242 -0.43 3.83 14.53
N SER A 243 -0.54 3.89 13.19
CA SER A 243 0.63 4.04 12.32
C SER A 243 1.43 5.31 12.61
N GLY A 244 0.76 6.42 12.90
CA GLY A 244 1.40 7.69 13.27
C GLY A 244 2.17 7.58 14.59
N TYR A 245 1.61 6.86 15.55
CA TYR A 245 2.23 6.61 16.84
C TYR A 245 3.50 5.74 16.70
N GLU A 246 3.42 4.63 15.97
CA GLU A 246 4.58 3.76 15.71
C GLU A 246 5.72 4.50 14.98
N LEU A 247 5.39 5.43 14.06
CA LEU A 247 6.40 6.26 13.39
C LEU A 247 7.18 7.14 14.38
N GLY A 248 6.54 7.60 15.44
CA GLY A 248 7.15 8.43 16.48
C GLY A 248 8.33 7.74 17.18
N ASP A 249 8.27 6.43 17.33
CA ASP A 249 9.33 5.65 17.96
C ASP A 249 10.34 5.07 16.94
N VAL A 250 9.86 4.57 15.79
CA VAL A 250 10.68 3.80 14.84
C VAL A 250 11.30 4.65 13.73
N GLN A 251 10.58 5.67 13.22
CA GLN A 251 11.00 6.46 12.05
C GLN A 251 10.81 7.97 12.28
N LYS A 252 11.50 8.50 13.27
CA LYS A 252 11.38 9.92 13.69
C LYS A 252 11.59 10.91 12.56
N THR A 253 12.57 10.65 11.68
CA THR A 253 12.86 11.53 10.53
C THR A 253 11.68 11.57 9.55
N LYS A 254 11.03 10.43 9.30
CA LYS A 254 9.83 10.36 8.47
C LYS A 254 8.69 11.15 9.10
N LEU A 255 8.44 10.97 10.39
CA LEU A 255 7.38 11.71 11.10
C LEU A 255 7.63 13.22 11.02
N ALA A 256 8.84 13.68 11.34
CA ALA A 256 9.20 15.09 11.28
C ALA A 256 9.07 15.65 9.84
N ALA A 257 9.42 14.86 8.82
CA ALA A 257 9.29 15.26 7.41
C ALA A 257 7.83 15.35 6.95
N ILE A 258 6.96 14.40 7.34
CA ILE A 258 5.52 14.42 7.05
C ILE A 258 4.85 15.67 7.64
N GLU A 259 5.28 16.09 8.82
CA GLU A 259 4.73 17.24 9.54
C GLU A 259 5.44 18.56 9.22
N ALA A 260 6.53 18.50 8.45
CA ALA A 260 7.42 19.64 8.19
C ALA A 260 7.90 20.33 9.48
N GLU A 261 8.22 19.49 10.48
CA GLU A 261 8.74 19.93 11.77
C GLU A 261 10.27 20.09 11.67
N TRP A 262 10.70 21.33 11.47
CA TRP A 262 12.12 21.68 11.30
C TRP A 262 12.84 21.82 12.64
N ASP A 263 12.20 22.42 13.60
CA ASP A 263 12.72 22.66 14.94
C ASP A 263 12.02 21.73 15.94
N THR A 264 12.74 21.30 16.98
CA THR A 264 12.14 20.52 18.07
C THR A 264 11.16 21.38 18.86
N HIS A 265 9.91 20.94 18.93
CA HIS A 265 8.90 21.62 19.72
C HIS A 265 8.79 21.00 21.11
N PRO A 266 8.88 21.85 22.16
CA PRO A 266 8.55 21.38 23.51
C PRO A 266 7.11 20.88 23.56
N ALA A 267 6.85 19.95 24.47
CA ALA A 267 5.52 19.41 24.65
C ALA A 267 4.51 20.47 25.15
N PRO A 268 3.28 20.43 24.67
CA PRO A 268 2.74 19.56 23.60
C PRO A 268 2.90 20.17 22.20
N ALA A 269 3.44 19.39 21.28
CA ALA A 269 3.72 19.82 19.92
C ALA A 269 2.43 20.16 19.13
N PRO A 270 2.39 21.27 18.38
CA PRO A 270 1.26 21.63 17.54
C PRO A 270 1.29 20.87 16.21
N PHE A 271 0.14 20.53 15.66
CA PHE A 271 -0.01 19.94 14.33
C PHE A 271 -0.11 21.04 13.28
N THR A 272 0.72 20.99 12.25
CA THR A 272 0.65 21.91 11.12
C THR A 272 -0.42 21.47 10.13
N LEU A 273 -1.60 22.06 10.16
CA LEU A 273 -2.71 21.72 9.26
C LEU A 273 -2.39 22.11 7.81
N PHE A 274 -1.87 23.32 7.60
CA PHE A 274 -1.49 23.87 6.31
C PHE A 274 -0.20 24.68 6.46
N GLY A 275 0.59 24.73 5.41
CA GLY A 275 1.83 25.49 5.33
C GLY A 275 2.58 25.21 4.03
N VAL A 276 3.63 25.95 3.77
CA VAL A 276 4.51 25.71 2.62
C VAL A 276 5.92 25.44 3.16
N PRO A 277 6.38 24.17 3.13
CA PRO A 277 7.72 23.84 3.58
C PRO A 277 8.80 24.50 2.70
N ASN A 278 9.74 25.17 3.32
CA ASN A 278 10.90 25.80 2.69
C ASN A 278 12.17 25.06 3.09
N HIS A 279 12.76 24.31 2.15
CA HIS A 279 13.95 23.50 2.39
C HIS A 279 15.21 24.31 2.58
N GLU A 280 15.33 25.47 1.90
CA GLU A 280 16.53 26.29 1.97
C GLU A 280 16.67 26.95 3.34
N GLU A 281 15.56 27.47 3.86
CA GLU A 281 15.53 28.13 5.16
C GLU A 281 15.17 27.20 6.32
N MET A 282 14.88 25.92 6.03
CA MET A 282 14.46 24.90 7.00
C MET A 282 13.36 25.42 7.95
N ARG A 283 12.28 25.94 7.34
CA ARG A 283 11.07 26.41 8.05
C ARG A 283 9.83 26.14 7.23
N THR A 284 8.66 26.30 7.86
CA THR A 284 7.37 26.19 7.17
C THR A 284 6.71 27.57 7.13
N ASP A 285 6.58 28.14 5.92
CA ASP A 285 5.97 29.43 5.69
C ASP A 285 4.44 29.32 5.73
N TYR A 286 3.77 30.40 6.13
CA TYR A 286 2.28 30.50 6.23
C TYR A 286 1.62 29.37 7.02
N ALA A 287 2.30 28.86 8.05
CA ALA A 287 1.84 27.74 8.83
C ALA A 287 0.56 28.05 9.64
N VAL A 288 -0.48 27.27 9.42
CA VAL A 288 -1.67 27.22 10.25
C VAL A 288 -1.57 26.00 11.16
N LYS A 289 -1.44 26.23 12.47
CA LYS A 289 -1.17 25.17 13.44
C LYS A 289 -2.37 24.95 14.37
N ILE A 290 -2.65 23.67 14.67
CA ILE A 290 -3.61 23.24 15.69
C ILE A 290 -2.81 22.91 16.95
N PRO A 291 -3.02 23.67 18.06
CA PRO A 291 -2.30 23.41 19.31
C PRO A 291 -2.52 21.99 19.82
N TYR A 292 -1.52 21.39 20.45
CA TYR A 292 -1.55 20.08 21.14
C TYR A 292 -1.73 18.85 20.23
N ALA A 293 -2.21 19.00 19.01
CA ALA A 293 -2.69 17.88 18.21
C ALA A 293 -1.56 16.92 17.79
N LEU A 294 -0.38 17.40 17.39
CA LEU A 294 0.73 16.54 17.00
C LEU A 294 1.28 15.74 18.18
N GLY A 295 1.43 16.35 19.35
CA GLY A 295 1.85 15.66 20.56
C GLY A 295 0.92 14.49 20.92
N LEU A 296 -0.40 14.70 20.81
CA LEU A 296 -1.38 13.64 21.06
C LEU A 296 -1.34 12.52 20.03
N ILE A 297 -1.19 12.84 18.74
CA ILE A 297 -1.15 11.85 17.65
C ILE A 297 0.17 11.07 17.68
N ALA A 298 1.31 11.77 17.73
CA ALA A 298 2.62 11.16 17.57
C ALA A 298 3.18 10.51 18.85
N THR A 299 2.81 11.02 20.04
CA THR A 299 3.39 10.56 21.30
C THR A 299 2.37 10.09 22.33
N ARG A 300 1.06 10.24 22.05
CA ARG A 300 -0.04 10.02 23.02
C ARG A 300 0.20 10.69 24.36
N SER A 301 0.94 11.80 24.35
CA SER A 301 1.37 12.50 25.53
C SER A 301 1.31 14.02 25.34
N THR A 302 1.03 14.71 26.43
CA THR A 302 1.13 16.17 26.49
C THR A 302 2.48 16.64 27.07
N THR A 303 3.36 15.70 27.43
CA THR A 303 4.65 15.98 28.11
C THR A 303 5.87 15.52 27.32
N LYS A 304 5.69 14.74 26.24
CA LYS A 304 6.78 14.32 25.34
C LYS A 304 6.95 15.33 24.22
N GLU A 305 8.20 15.68 23.93
CA GLU A 305 8.56 16.51 22.79
C GLU A 305 8.52 15.73 21.47
N VAL A 306 8.36 16.43 20.34
CA VAL A 306 8.54 15.89 19.00
C VAL A 306 9.82 16.48 18.43
N THR A 307 10.79 15.62 18.13
CA THR A 307 12.12 16.03 17.66
C THR A 307 12.03 16.56 16.23
N GLY A 308 12.57 17.74 15.99
CA GLY A 308 12.62 18.37 14.68
C GLY A 308 13.77 17.87 13.80
N LEU A 309 13.66 18.16 12.49
CA LEU A 309 14.62 17.70 11.48
C LEU A 309 16.05 18.22 11.74
N LYS A 310 16.20 19.46 12.23
CA LYS A 310 17.53 20.02 12.51
C LYS A 310 18.28 19.21 13.57
N ASP A 311 17.63 18.85 14.66
CA ASP A 311 18.24 18.06 15.72
C ASP A 311 18.47 16.60 15.27
N LEU A 312 17.57 16.03 14.47
CA LEU A 312 17.75 14.71 13.86
C LEU A 312 18.97 14.71 12.92
N MET A 313 19.17 15.74 12.11
CA MET A 313 20.34 15.87 11.25
C MET A 313 21.65 15.90 12.06
N GLN A 314 21.70 16.58 13.21
CA GLN A 314 22.85 16.56 14.09
C GLN A 314 23.11 15.15 14.65
N GLN A 315 22.06 14.42 15.06
CA GLN A 315 22.18 13.04 15.49
C GLN A 315 22.68 12.14 14.34
N HIS A 316 22.19 12.34 13.13
CA HIS A 316 22.64 11.60 11.94
C HIS A 316 24.11 11.85 11.61
N GLU A 317 24.61 13.07 11.79
CA GLU A 317 26.02 13.36 11.62
C GLU A 317 26.89 12.52 12.56
N VAL A 318 26.52 12.44 13.84
CA VAL A 318 27.22 11.59 14.80
C VAL A 318 27.20 10.13 14.37
N ARG A 319 26.03 9.63 13.91
CA ARG A 319 25.87 8.25 13.44
C ARG A 319 26.67 7.98 12.15
N ILE A 320 26.78 8.95 11.23
CA ILE A 320 27.61 8.83 10.04
C ILE A 320 29.09 8.67 10.45
N ARG A 321 29.58 9.46 11.39
CA ARG A 321 30.96 9.37 11.89
C ARG A 321 31.22 8.03 12.61
N ASN A 322 30.29 7.54 13.41
CA ASN A 322 30.37 6.20 14.01
C ASN A 322 30.35 5.12 12.92
N GLY A 323 29.54 5.29 11.87
CA GLY A 323 29.48 4.38 10.73
C GLY A 323 30.80 4.33 9.94
N MET A 324 31.55 5.42 9.87
CA MET A 324 32.91 5.42 9.31
C MET A 324 33.85 4.53 10.10
N LEU A 325 33.77 4.58 11.44
CA LEU A 325 34.54 3.69 12.31
C LEU A 325 34.13 2.23 12.11
N ALA A 326 32.82 1.94 12.12
CA ALA A 326 32.30 0.59 11.87
C ALA A 326 32.77 0.05 10.50
N TYR A 327 32.81 0.90 9.48
CA TYR A 327 33.29 0.50 8.16
C TYR A 327 34.77 0.19 8.16
N ALA A 328 35.62 0.99 8.83
CA ALA A 328 37.05 0.72 8.99
C ALA A 328 37.32 -0.60 9.74
N GLU A 329 36.52 -0.87 10.77
CA GLU A 329 36.58 -2.12 11.53
C GLU A 329 36.18 -3.31 10.65
N LEU A 330 35.11 -3.17 9.87
CA LEU A 330 34.66 -4.18 8.90
C LEU A 330 35.75 -4.52 7.87
N GLU A 331 36.48 -3.53 7.34
CA GLU A 331 37.58 -3.76 6.42
C GLU A 331 38.69 -4.60 7.05
N LYS A 332 39.04 -4.34 8.33
CA LYS A 332 40.02 -5.16 9.06
C LYS A 332 39.53 -6.59 9.28
N LEU A 333 38.26 -6.76 9.67
CA LEU A 333 37.63 -8.08 9.83
C LEU A 333 37.66 -8.86 8.51
N ARG A 334 37.41 -8.21 7.39
CA ARG A 334 37.51 -8.82 6.03
C ARG A 334 38.93 -9.14 5.63
N ALA A 335 39.90 -8.39 6.12
CA ALA A 335 41.33 -8.68 5.91
C ALA A 335 41.83 -9.85 6.79
N GLY A 336 40.98 -10.41 7.69
CA GLY A 336 41.29 -11.59 8.49
C GLY A 336 41.67 -11.29 9.94
N ASP A 337 41.67 -10.03 10.38
CA ASP A 337 41.87 -9.71 11.78
C ASP A 337 40.64 -10.14 12.60
N ARG A 338 40.86 -11.00 13.58
CA ARG A 338 39.84 -11.56 14.50
C ARG A 338 40.18 -11.28 15.97
N SER A 339 40.91 -10.18 16.22
CA SER A 339 41.25 -9.80 17.61
C SER A 339 39.97 -9.57 18.41
N PRO A 340 39.88 -10.01 19.67
CA PRO A 340 38.70 -9.84 20.51
C PRO A 340 38.31 -8.36 20.68
N GLU A 341 39.29 -7.47 20.71
CA GLU A 341 39.08 -6.03 20.84
C GLU A 341 38.38 -5.46 19.59
N LEU A 342 38.77 -5.90 18.38
CA LEU A 342 38.17 -5.48 17.12
C LEU A 342 36.73 -6.00 17.01
N LEU A 343 36.49 -7.26 17.36
CA LEU A 343 35.13 -7.84 17.35
C LEU A 343 34.20 -7.11 18.30
N ALA A 344 34.63 -6.84 19.54
CA ALA A 344 33.84 -6.10 20.51
C ALA A 344 33.56 -4.65 20.08
N SER A 345 34.54 -4.00 19.44
CA SER A 345 34.37 -2.64 18.90
C SER A 345 33.39 -2.62 17.74
N PHE A 346 33.52 -3.56 16.81
CA PHE A 346 32.59 -3.68 15.67
C PHE A 346 31.17 -3.97 16.14
N GLU A 347 30.96 -4.87 17.08
CA GLU A 347 29.64 -5.18 17.63
C GLU A 347 28.96 -3.93 18.22
N LYS A 348 29.72 -3.05 18.87
CA LYS A 348 29.21 -1.78 19.40
C LYS A 348 28.83 -0.80 18.30
N ASN A 349 29.63 -0.70 17.22
CA ASN A 349 29.52 0.32 16.18
C ASN A 349 28.67 -0.12 14.98
N GLN A 350 28.49 -1.43 14.73
CA GLN A 350 27.82 -1.98 13.55
C GLN A 350 26.40 -1.44 13.31
N LYS A 351 25.70 -1.04 14.37
CA LYS A 351 24.34 -0.43 14.27
C LYS A 351 24.33 0.86 13.43
N ASP A 352 25.46 1.56 13.34
CA ASP A 352 25.61 2.79 12.58
C ASP A 352 26.30 2.56 11.21
N LEU A 353 26.62 1.30 10.87
CA LEU A 353 27.29 0.95 9.62
C LEU A 353 26.52 1.47 8.39
N GLY A 354 25.18 1.35 8.39
CA GLY A 354 24.33 1.86 7.32
C GLY A 354 24.50 3.36 7.08
N TYR A 355 24.65 4.14 8.16
CA TYR A 355 24.91 5.58 8.06
C TYR A 355 26.28 5.86 7.44
N GLY A 356 27.31 5.07 7.76
CA GLY A 356 28.62 5.14 7.11
C GLY A 356 28.52 4.81 5.61
N LEU A 357 27.67 3.87 5.22
CA LEU A 357 27.47 3.49 3.82
C LEU A 357 26.85 4.61 2.96
N LEU A 358 26.18 5.61 3.54
CA LEU A 358 25.71 6.79 2.80
C LEU A 358 26.86 7.53 2.12
N LEU A 359 28.04 7.52 2.73
CA LEU A 359 29.23 8.18 2.18
C LEU A 359 29.74 7.56 0.88
N LYS A 360 29.36 6.32 0.57
CA LYS A 360 29.69 5.65 -0.70
C LYS A 360 29.16 6.41 -1.94
N LYS A 361 28.16 7.26 -1.76
CA LYS A 361 27.65 8.13 -2.81
C LYS A 361 28.67 9.25 -3.17
N TYR A 362 29.46 9.71 -2.20
CA TYR A 362 30.28 10.90 -2.28
C TYR A 362 31.78 10.62 -2.30
N ALA A 363 32.22 9.48 -1.76
CA ALA A 363 33.61 9.11 -1.65
C ALA A 363 33.82 7.65 -2.06
N PRO A 364 34.90 7.33 -2.80
CA PRO A 364 35.25 5.96 -3.14
C PRO A 364 35.53 5.10 -1.90
N ASN A 365 36.18 5.69 -0.91
CA ASN A 365 36.44 5.10 0.40
C ASN A 365 35.67 5.85 1.48
N VAL A 366 34.92 5.13 2.32
CA VAL A 366 34.12 5.70 3.41
C VAL A 366 35.01 6.32 4.49
N VAL A 367 36.16 5.68 4.76
CA VAL A 367 37.05 6.10 5.85
C VAL A 367 37.71 7.45 5.58
N ASP A 368 37.97 7.76 4.29
CA ASP A 368 38.67 8.98 3.86
C ASP A 368 37.69 10.10 3.42
N ALA A 369 36.41 9.97 3.75
CA ALA A 369 35.40 10.95 3.38
C ALA A 369 35.70 12.32 4.02
N SER A 370 35.66 13.38 3.20
CA SER A 370 35.87 14.76 3.66
C SER A 370 34.68 15.27 4.46
N GLU A 371 34.90 16.34 5.22
CA GLU A 371 33.82 17.01 5.95
C GLU A 371 32.68 17.45 5.02
N GLN A 372 33.00 17.90 3.81
CA GLN A 372 32.00 18.25 2.80
C GLN A 372 31.14 17.03 2.40
N ASN A 373 31.75 15.84 2.27
CA ASN A 373 31.04 14.60 1.97
C ASN A 373 30.12 14.18 3.12
N ILE A 374 30.58 14.35 4.38
CA ILE A 374 29.77 14.07 5.57
C ILE A 374 28.55 14.97 5.60
N GLN A 375 28.72 16.29 5.40
CA GLN A 375 27.59 17.23 5.38
C GLN A 375 26.62 17.00 4.23
N ALA A 376 27.11 16.55 3.07
CA ALA A 376 26.25 16.14 1.96
C ALA A 376 25.43 14.88 2.32
N ALA A 377 26.06 13.88 2.95
CA ALA A 377 25.37 12.68 3.42
C ALA A 377 24.33 12.97 4.51
N VAL A 378 24.61 13.91 5.42
CA VAL A 378 23.64 14.37 6.44
C VAL A 378 22.40 14.96 5.77
N LYS A 379 22.56 15.80 4.77
CA LYS A 379 21.42 16.39 4.03
C LYS A 379 20.58 15.31 3.33
N ASP A 380 21.23 14.29 2.77
CA ASP A 380 20.52 13.17 2.11
C ASP A 380 19.68 12.33 3.09
N THR A 381 19.94 12.38 4.39
CA THR A 381 19.12 11.64 5.39
C THR A 381 17.70 12.19 5.52
N VAL A 382 17.45 13.42 5.03
CA VAL A 382 16.14 14.05 5.09
C VAL A 382 15.40 13.81 3.76
N PRO A 383 14.26 13.11 3.76
CA PRO A 383 13.47 12.90 2.55
C PRO A 383 12.81 14.20 2.07
N ASN A 384 12.17 14.16 0.91
CA ASN A 384 11.49 15.34 0.35
C ASN A 384 10.29 15.78 1.21
N VAL A 385 10.54 16.73 2.11
CA VAL A 385 9.55 17.23 3.08
C VAL A 385 8.31 17.80 2.39
N THR A 386 8.47 18.61 1.33
CA THR A 386 7.33 19.24 0.63
C THR A 386 6.39 18.19 0.05
N ALA A 387 6.94 17.21 -0.66
CA ALA A 387 6.12 16.15 -1.26
C ALA A 387 5.42 15.28 -0.20
N LEU A 388 6.11 14.95 0.90
CA LEU A 388 5.54 14.19 2.02
C LEU A 388 4.43 14.95 2.73
N PHE A 389 4.67 16.22 3.02
CA PHE A 389 3.72 17.10 3.69
C PHE A 389 2.39 17.18 2.95
N PHE A 390 2.43 17.47 1.64
CA PHE A 390 1.21 17.58 0.84
C PHE A 390 0.57 16.23 0.55
N SER A 391 1.35 15.16 0.34
CA SER A 391 0.81 13.80 0.13
C SER A 391 0.05 13.31 1.35
N PHE A 392 0.58 13.52 2.55
CA PHE A 392 -0.11 13.14 3.79
C PHE A 392 -1.44 13.89 3.94
N ARG A 393 -1.45 15.21 3.70
CA ARG A 393 -2.68 16.01 3.79
C ARG A 393 -3.71 15.61 2.74
N ALA A 394 -3.29 15.30 1.51
CA ALA A 394 -4.18 14.81 0.46
C ALA A 394 -4.80 13.45 0.83
N MET A 395 -4.01 12.53 1.41
CA MET A 395 -4.48 11.24 1.91
C MET A 395 -5.55 11.43 3.00
N VAL A 396 -5.24 12.22 4.02
CA VAL A 396 -6.13 12.46 5.17
C VAL A 396 -7.41 13.18 4.75
N ALA A 397 -7.30 14.22 3.91
CA ALA A 397 -8.46 14.96 3.39
C ALA A 397 -9.39 14.04 2.58
N SER A 398 -8.83 13.20 1.72
CA SER A 398 -9.61 12.20 0.97
C SER A 398 -10.33 11.22 1.91
N GLY A 399 -9.66 10.78 2.99
CA GLY A 399 -10.24 9.92 4.02
C GLY A 399 -11.44 10.57 4.72
N PHE A 400 -11.32 11.82 5.14
CA PHE A 400 -12.44 12.54 5.78
C PHE A 400 -13.61 12.82 4.83
N LEU A 401 -13.35 13.11 3.55
CA LEU A 401 -14.40 13.23 2.55
C LEU A 401 -15.15 11.89 2.38
N MET A 402 -14.43 10.77 2.30
CA MET A 402 -15.07 9.45 2.23
C MET A 402 -15.85 9.11 3.50
N LEU A 403 -15.32 9.43 4.69
CA LEU A 403 -16.05 9.27 5.95
C LEU A 403 -17.37 10.02 5.95
N LEU A 404 -17.35 11.29 5.57
CA LEU A 404 -18.55 12.11 5.47
C LEU A 404 -19.58 11.49 4.52
N LEU A 405 -19.10 11.02 3.34
CA LEU A 405 -19.97 10.36 2.37
C LEU A 405 -20.63 9.11 2.97
N PHE A 406 -19.87 8.24 3.64
CA PHE A 406 -20.41 7.00 4.21
C PHE A 406 -21.38 7.26 5.38
N ILE A 407 -21.13 8.27 6.22
CA ILE A 407 -22.08 8.69 7.26
C ILE A 407 -23.40 9.11 6.61
N LEU A 408 -23.36 9.98 5.61
CA LEU A 408 -24.55 10.48 4.91
C LEU A 408 -25.28 9.37 4.14
N ALA A 409 -24.53 8.46 3.49
CA ALA A 409 -25.09 7.34 2.76
C ALA A 409 -25.76 6.33 3.70
N THR A 410 -25.10 5.97 4.81
CA THR A 410 -25.65 5.06 5.82
C THR A 410 -26.90 5.64 6.46
N TRP A 411 -26.89 6.94 6.78
CA TRP A 411 -28.08 7.63 7.30
C TRP A 411 -29.24 7.63 6.30
N ALA A 412 -28.95 7.87 5.01
CA ALA A 412 -29.97 7.83 3.96
C ALA A 412 -30.53 6.41 3.77
N VAL A 413 -29.71 5.36 3.91
CA VAL A 413 -30.15 3.96 3.91
C VAL A 413 -31.05 3.67 5.10
N ALA A 414 -30.66 4.08 6.31
CA ALA A 414 -31.48 3.90 7.53
C ALA A 414 -32.86 4.58 7.42
N LYS A 415 -32.91 5.75 6.79
CA LYS A 415 -34.18 6.47 6.50
C LYS A 415 -34.92 5.98 5.26
N ARG A 416 -34.39 4.99 4.53
CA ARG A 416 -34.96 4.45 3.27
C ARG A 416 -35.25 5.51 2.22
N ASN A 417 -34.44 6.55 2.15
CA ASN A 417 -34.66 7.71 1.26
C ASN A 417 -33.44 8.08 0.39
N ALA A 418 -32.48 7.17 0.23
CA ALA A 418 -31.28 7.41 -0.57
C ALA A 418 -31.58 7.87 -2.01
N GLU A 419 -32.59 7.26 -2.65
CA GLU A 419 -33.02 7.60 -4.02
C GLU A 419 -33.56 9.03 -4.15
N ASN A 420 -34.11 9.58 -3.10
CA ASN A 420 -34.68 10.93 -3.06
C ASN A 420 -33.63 12.01 -2.79
N LYS A 421 -32.33 11.64 -2.76
CA LYS A 421 -31.21 12.57 -2.52
C LYS A 421 -30.26 12.60 -3.71
N PRO A 422 -30.61 13.19 -4.84
CA PRO A 422 -29.75 13.20 -6.04
C PRO A 422 -28.36 13.80 -5.80
N TRP A 423 -28.25 14.77 -4.89
CA TRP A 423 -26.98 15.39 -4.51
C TRP A 423 -26.03 14.38 -3.85
N LEU A 424 -26.55 13.51 -2.98
CA LEU A 424 -25.77 12.47 -2.32
C LEU A 424 -25.29 11.41 -3.31
N LEU A 425 -26.18 11.00 -4.23
CA LEU A 425 -25.84 10.06 -5.29
C LEU A 425 -24.78 10.63 -6.24
N LYS A 426 -24.84 11.92 -6.55
CA LYS A 426 -23.81 12.62 -7.33
C LYS A 426 -22.50 12.70 -6.52
N TYR A 427 -22.57 13.01 -5.22
CA TYR A 427 -21.39 13.00 -4.37
C TYR A 427 -20.71 11.62 -4.39
N ALA A 428 -21.45 10.54 -4.21
CA ALA A 428 -20.92 9.19 -4.29
C ALA A 428 -20.25 8.88 -5.64
N LEU A 429 -20.83 9.36 -6.75
CA LEU A 429 -20.28 9.17 -8.09
C LEU A 429 -18.96 9.95 -8.27
N PHE A 430 -18.91 11.21 -7.84
CA PHE A 430 -17.70 12.04 -7.94
C PHE A 430 -16.62 11.67 -6.91
N ALA A 431 -16.98 10.99 -5.83
CA ALA A 431 -16.04 10.46 -4.85
C ALA A 431 -15.26 9.22 -5.35
N LEU A 432 -15.63 8.65 -6.51
CA LEU A 432 -14.98 7.46 -7.06
C LEU A 432 -13.44 7.51 -7.08
N PRO A 433 -12.76 8.60 -7.46
CA PRO A 433 -11.28 8.65 -7.46
C PRO A 433 -10.64 8.81 -6.07
N LEU A 434 -11.39 9.22 -5.04
CA LEU A 434 -10.83 9.55 -3.72
C LEU A 434 -10.03 8.42 -3.06
N PRO A 435 -10.47 7.14 -3.05
CA PRO A 435 -9.71 6.08 -2.43
C PRO A 435 -8.38 5.83 -3.15
N TRP A 436 -8.31 5.97 -4.47
CA TRP A 436 -7.05 5.85 -5.20
C TRP A 436 -6.12 7.03 -4.94
N ILE A 437 -6.64 8.25 -4.85
CA ILE A 437 -5.84 9.43 -4.44
C ILE A 437 -5.25 9.16 -3.05
N ALA A 438 -6.07 8.73 -2.09
CA ALA A 438 -5.62 8.41 -0.74
C ALA A 438 -4.57 7.30 -0.71
N ALA A 439 -4.79 6.21 -1.46
CA ALA A 439 -3.87 5.08 -1.52
C ALA A 439 -2.52 5.45 -2.14
N GLN A 440 -2.51 6.16 -3.27
CA GLN A 440 -1.29 6.57 -3.97
C GLN A 440 -0.47 7.57 -3.15
N THR A 441 -1.13 8.57 -2.57
CA THR A 441 -0.44 9.53 -1.69
C THR A 441 0.03 8.88 -0.38
N GLY A 442 -0.72 7.92 0.16
CA GLY A 442 -0.33 7.12 1.31
C GLY A 442 0.91 6.26 1.05
N TRP A 443 1.00 5.61 -0.12
CA TRP A 443 2.20 4.89 -0.52
C TRP A 443 3.41 5.81 -0.71
N TYR A 444 3.20 6.99 -1.29
CA TYR A 444 4.28 7.98 -1.37
C TYR A 444 4.78 8.38 0.03
N VAL A 445 3.89 8.60 0.99
CA VAL A 445 4.27 8.87 2.38
C VAL A 445 5.07 7.71 2.99
N ALA A 446 4.64 6.47 2.76
CA ALA A 446 5.29 5.30 3.31
C ALA A 446 6.70 5.09 2.74
N GLU A 447 6.85 5.12 1.41
CA GLU A 447 8.07 4.74 0.71
C GLU A 447 8.98 5.93 0.37
N GLY A 448 8.42 7.07 0.02
CA GLY A 448 9.15 8.33 -0.13
C GLY A 448 9.72 8.81 1.21
N GLY A 449 8.95 8.66 2.29
CA GLY A 449 9.40 9.00 3.64
C GLY A 449 10.48 8.06 4.21
N ARG A 450 10.69 6.88 3.62
CA ARG A 450 11.78 5.99 3.99
C ARG A 450 13.11 6.36 3.35
N GLN A 451 13.10 7.15 2.27
CA GLN A 451 14.36 7.54 1.61
C GLN A 451 15.29 8.32 2.55
N PRO A 452 16.62 8.12 2.42
CA PRO A 452 17.37 7.47 1.33
C PRO A 452 17.56 5.95 1.47
N TRP A 453 16.77 5.28 2.26
CA TRP A 453 16.95 3.88 2.63
C TRP A 453 16.09 2.93 1.77
N SER A 454 16.65 1.81 1.33
CA SER A 454 15.90 0.62 0.93
C SER A 454 15.48 -0.19 2.16
N ILE A 455 16.34 -0.28 3.17
CA ILE A 455 16.03 -0.85 4.47
C ILE A 455 16.40 0.18 5.53
N GLY A 456 15.47 0.55 6.35
CA GLY A 456 15.60 1.63 7.32
C GLY A 456 16.90 1.58 8.09
N GLU A 457 17.72 2.62 7.96
CA GLU A 457 19.00 2.84 8.62
C GLU A 457 20.11 1.77 8.37
N ILE A 458 19.84 0.74 7.56
CA ILE A 458 20.74 -0.37 7.28
C ILE A 458 21.32 -0.30 5.87
N LEU A 459 20.46 -0.19 4.84
CA LEU A 459 20.90 -0.25 3.45
C LEU A 459 20.44 0.99 2.66
N PRO A 460 21.37 1.85 2.24
CA PRO A 460 21.07 2.96 1.35
C PRO A 460 20.57 2.50 -0.02
N THR A 461 19.62 3.24 -0.58
CA THR A 461 18.99 2.90 -1.87
C THR A 461 20.00 2.87 -3.03
N HIS A 462 21.00 3.77 -3.03
CA HIS A 462 22.03 3.79 -4.06
C HIS A 462 22.95 2.56 -4.08
N LEU A 463 22.98 1.76 -3.01
CA LEU A 463 23.72 0.50 -2.94
C LEU A 463 22.85 -0.74 -3.22
N SER A 464 21.56 -0.54 -3.48
CA SER A 464 20.59 -1.62 -3.64
C SER A 464 20.36 -2.02 -5.09
N ALA A 465 20.62 -1.12 -6.04
CA ALA A 465 20.34 -1.30 -7.46
C ALA A 465 21.32 -2.25 -8.14
N SER A 466 20.88 -2.88 -9.22
CA SER A 466 21.70 -3.77 -10.06
C SER A 466 22.71 -2.98 -10.90
N SER A 467 23.80 -3.64 -11.30
CA SER A 467 24.79 -3.08 -12.25
C SER A 467 24.27 -3.14 -13.69
N LEU A 468 23.34 -2.26 -14.03
CA LEU A 468 22.75 -2.11 -15.36
C LEU A 468 23.32 -0.88 -16.07
N SER A 469 23.15 -0.82 -17.39
CA SER A 469 23.33 0.43 -18.13
C SER A 469 22.05 1.29 -18.08
N THR A 470 22.22 2.59 -18.25
CA THR A 470 21.08 3.54 -18.36
C THR A 470 20.14 3.15 -19.51
N GLY A 471 20.70 2.62 -20.62
CA GLY A 471 19.96 2.14 -21.77
C GLY A 471 19.06 0.93 -21.44
N ASP A 472 19.55 -0.02 -20.66
CA ASP A 472 18.79 -1.21 -20.25
C ASP A 472 17.58 -0.80 -19.40
N VAL A 473 17.80 0.12 -18.45
CA VAL A 473 16.71 0.60 -17.57
C VAL A 473 15.67 1.38 -18.38
N TRP A 474 16.07 2.28 -19.30
CA TRP A 474 15.13 2.95 -20.18
C TRP A 474 14.36 1.99 -21.08
N GLY A 475 15.03 0.98 -21.63
CA GLY A 475 14.38 -0.05 -22.43
C GLY A 475 13.29 -0.79 -21.66
N SER A 476 13.56 -1.19 -20.42
CA SER A 476 12.58 -1.84 -19.54
C SER A 476 11.44 -0.90 -19.10
N ILE A 477 11.73 0.37 -18.79
CA ILE A 477 10.68 1.38 -18.48
C ILE A 477 9.72 1.52 -19.66
N LEU A 478 10.23 1.71 -20.86
CA LEU A 478 9.40 1.90 -22.05
C LEU A 478 8.55 0.65 -22.37
N ALA A 479 9.15 -0.53 -22.24
CA ALA A 479 8.44 -1.80 -22.44
C ALA A 479 7.30 -1.98 -21.42
N LEU A 480 7.57 -1.74 -20.14
CA LEU A 480 6.55 -1.81 -19.07
C LEU A 480 5.47 -0.74 -19.25
N ALA A 481 5.84 0.50 -19.58
CA ALA A 481 4.88 1.57 -19.81
C ALA A 481 3.95 1.26 -20.98
N ALA A 482 4.48 0.74 -22.10
CA ALA A 482 3.68 0.32 -23.24
C ALA A 482 2.74 -0.83 -22.87
N PHE A 483 3.25 -1.87 -22.22
CA PHE A 483 2.47 -3.02 -21.78
C PHE A 483 1.34 -2.61 -20.83
N TYR A 484 1.64 -1.82 -19.81
CA TYR A 484 0.66 -1.34 -18.82
C TYR A 484 -0.38 -0.41 -19.44
N THR A 485 0.00 0.42 -20.42
CA THR A 485 -0.95 1.26 -21.15
C THR A 485 -1.97 0.43 -21.90
N VAL A 486 -1.53 -0.64 -22.59
CA VAL A 486 -2.43 -1.57 -23.28
C VAL A 486 -3.39 -2.25 -22.30
N LEU A 487 -2.85 -2.75 -21.17
CA LEU A 487 -3.67 -3.38 -20.14
C LEU A 487 -4.71 -2.40 -19.57
N LEU A 488 -4.31 -1.16 -19.27
CA LEU A 488 -5.22 -0.14 -18.74
C LEU A 488 -6.35 0.19 -19.72
N ILE A 489 -6.04 0.31 -21.00
CA ILE A 489 -7.06 0.56 -22.04
C ILE A 489 -8.08 -0.58 -22.10
N ILE A 490 -7.59 -1.83 -22.08
CA ILE A 490 -8.47 -3.02 -22.10
C ILE A 490 -9.34 -3.06 -20.85
N GLU A 491 -8.76 -2.86 -19.66
CA GLU A 491 -9.50 -2.86 -18.42
C GLU A 491 -10.55 -1.77 -18.37
N MET A 492 -10.17 -0.52 -18.63
CA MET A 492 -11.10 0.61 -18.60
C MET A 492 -12.25 0.40 -19.58
N TYR A 493 -11.96 -0.14 -20.76
CA TYR A 493 -13.01 -0.51 -21.72
C TYR A 493 -13.98 -1.54 -21.14
N LEU A 494 -13.44 -2.63 -20.57
CA LEU A 494 -14.25 -3.72 -20.02
C LEU A 494 -15.02 -3.26 -18.77
N MET A 495 -14.38 -2.57 -17.84
CA MET A 495 -15.02 -2.05 -16.63
C MET A 495 -16.18 -1.10 -16.96
N ILE A 496 -15.95 -0.12 -17.83
CA ILE A 496 -16.99 0.81 -18.25
C ILE A 496 -18.13 0.08 -19.00
N LYS A 497 -17.78 -0.84 -19.89
CA LYS A 497 -18.77 -1.64 -20.65
C LYS A 497 -19.68 -2.41 -19.71
N PHE A 498 -19.13 -3.22 -18.81
CA PHE A 498 -19.92 -4.06 -17.92
C PHE A 498 -20.64 -3.25 -16.83
N ALA A 499 -20.02 -2.19 -16.29
CA ALA A 499 -20.70 -1.27 -15.40
C ALA A 499 -21.91 -0.58 -16.08
N ARG A 500 -21.80 -0.21 -17.35
CA ARG A 500 -22.92 0.38 -18.09
C ARG A 500 -24.01 -0.63 -18.43
N LEU A 501 -23.67 -1.89 -18.69
CA LEU A 501 -24.64 -2.95 -18.96
C LEU A 501 -25.50 -3.25 -17.72
N GLY A 502 -24.92 -3.29 -16.53
CA GLY A 502 -25.63 -3.48 -15.27
C GLY A 502 -26.04 -4.93 -14.98
N PRO A 503 -26.61 -5.19 -13.78
CA PRO A 503 -27.04 -6.52 -13.34
C PRO A 503 -28.04 -7.21 -14.29
N SER A 504 -28.95 -6.49 -14.89
CA SER A 504 -29.92 -7.02 -15.86
C SER A 504 -29.30 -7.67 -17.10
N SER A 505 -28.02 -7.39 -17.37
CA SER A 505 -27.30 -7.99 -18.50
C SER A 505 -26.85 -9.45 -18.26
N LEU A 506 -26.95 -9.96 -17.04
CA LEU A 506 -26.54 -11.32 -16.70
C LEU A 506 -27.27 -12.39 -17.51
N HIS A 507 -28.56 -12.18 -17.76
CA HIS A 507 -29.41 -13.10 -18.51
C HIS A 507 -29.30 -12.92 -20.03
N THR A 508 -28.46 -12.03 -20.54
CA THR A 508 -28.26 -11.80 -21.97
C THR A 508 -27.09 -12.60 -22.56
N GLY A 509 -26.49 -13.54 -21.80
CA GLY A 509 -25.48 -14.45 -22.31
C GLY A 509 -24.17 -13.77 -22.73
N LYS A 510 -23.72 -12.75 -21.99
CA LYS A 510 -22.47 -12.05 -22.28
C LYS A 510 -21.21 -12.88 -21.97
N TYR A 511 -21.32 -13.85 -21.09
CA TYR A 511 -20.28 -14.83 -20.82
C TYR A 511 -20.60 -16.15 -21.50
N HIS A 512 -19.61 -16.77 -22.12
CA HIS A 512 -19.76 -18.07 -22.78
C HIS A 512 -20.08 -19.23 -21.82
N PHE A 513 -19.83 -19.06 -20.52
CA PHE A 513 -20.14 -20.03 -19.46
C PHE A 513 -21.49 -19.77 -18.75
N GLU A 514 -22.17 -18.65 -19.05
CA GLU A 514 -23.51 -18.39 -18.52
C GLU A 514 -24.54 -19.09 -19.40
N LYS A 515 -25.30 -20.02 -18.81
CA LYS A 515 -26.43 -20.62 -19.51
C LYS A 515 -27.49 -19.55 -19.78
N GLN A 516 -27.97 -19.46 -21.03
CA GLN A 516 -29.17 -18.68 -21.33
C GLN A 516 -30.33 -19.38 -20.62
N GLU A 517 -31.00 -18.71 -19.70
CA GLU A 517 -32.33 -19.19 -19.28
C GLU A 517 -33.21 -19.25 -20.50
N PRO A 518 -33.94 -20.37 -20.72
CA PRO A 518 -34.91 -20.41 -21.82
C PRO A 518 -35.88 -19.25 -21.59
N LYS A 519 -36.07 -18.41 -22.62
CA LYS A 519 -37.14 -17.42 -22.61
C LYS A 519 -38.40 -18.17 -22.26
N ALA A 520 -38.99 -17.86 -21.08
CA ALA A 520 -40.31 -18.37 -20.78
C ALA A 520 -41.18 -18.08 -21.98
N ALA A 521 -41.68 -19.14 -22.65
CA ALA A 521 -42.60 -18.99 -23.72
C ALA A 521 -43.79 -18.21 -23.16
N VAL A 522 -43.97 -17.00 -23.67
CA VAL A 522 -45.20 -16.26 -23.46
C VAL A 522 -46.26 -17.08 -24.23
N ASN A 523 -46.85 -18.03 -23.52
CA ASN A 523 -48.05 -18.69 -24.02
C ASN A 523 -49.13 -17.62 -24.11
N GLY A 524 -49.23 -17.05 -25.30
CA GLY A 524 -50.40 -16.35 -25.70
C GLY A 524 -51.53 -17.36 -25.90
N GLU A 525 -52.22 -17.70 -24.84
CA GLU A 525 -53.58 -18.16 -24.95
C GLU A 525 -54.46 -16.92 -25.16
N ALA A 526 -54.66 -16.62 -26.46
CA ALA A 526 -55.78 -15.80 -26.89
C ALA A 526 -57.05 -16.65 -26.81
N LEU A 527 -57.99 -16.22 -25.98
CA LEU A 527 -59.43 -16.19 -26.16
C LEU A 527 -60.08 -17.24 -27.10
N SER A 528 -60.84 -18.12 -26.56
CA SER A 528 -62.16 -18.45 -27.06
C SER A 528 -63.12 -18.67 -25.88
#